data_a784b3bcb628e2e3e86c2656437c67de
#
_entry.id   a784b3bcb628e2e3e86c2656437c67de
#
_cell.length_a   1.000
_cell.length_b   1.000
_cell.length_c   1.000
_cell.angle_alpha   90.00
_cell.angle_beta   90.00
_cell.angle_gamma   90.00
#
_symmetry.space_group_name_H-M   'P 1'
#
loop_
_entity.id
_entity.type
_entity.pdbx_description
1 polymer ?
#
loop_
_entity_poly.entity_id
_entity_poly.type
_entity_poly.pdbx_seq_one_letter_code
_entity_poly.pdbx_strand_id
1 'polypeptide(L)'
;MKYNFDKIIDRSGSGDLKHEVLAERYGRGDLLPLWVADMDFETPQFITDALRKRLEHSLYGYTIVPRNYWQTIAKWIEDHHQWRVEEQWMRFIPGIVKGIGFVINVFVKEDEKVIIQPPVYHPFRLTPEGNRRQVVYNPLRENADGSYSMDFDNLAEVADEKCRLLILSNPHNPAGITWDTETLRRLADFCSEHNIIVISDEIHSDMAIFGNKHVPFASVSDAAAECSITFGAPSKTFNIAGIVSSWCIVPNERLRQPLFDWMAANELDEPHLFAPIATMAAFNEGEEWRQQMLAYVEQNILFVEDFLRKHLPQIKAVRPQASFLVWLDCRGLNLDHDALIDLFVNRARLALNDGEMFGKEGRGFMRMNVATPRSVLKEALERLVLAAS
;
A
#
# COMPACT_ATOMS: atom_id res chain seq x y z
N MET A 1 3.27 24.17 -12.06
CA MET A 1 2.29 23.24 -11.46
C MET A 1 1.14 24.04 -10.88
N LYS A 2 -0.08 23.54 -10.95
CA LYS A 2 -1.28 24.19 -10.36
C LYS A 2 -1.32 23.98 -8.83
N TYR A 3 -0.76 22.87 -8.35
CA TYR A 3 -0.75 22.49 -6.94
C TYR A 3 0.64 22.73 -6.34
N ASN A 4 0.67 23.18 -5.07
CA ASN A 4 1.91 23.48 -4.36
C ASN A 4 2.25 22.35 -3.38
N PHE A 5 3.15 21.46 -3.79
CA PHE A 5 3.64 20.34 -2.96
C PHE A 5 4.84 20.72 -2.06
N ASP A 6 5.36 21.95 -2.15
CA ASP A 6 6.41 22.47 -1.27
C ASP A 6 5.85 23.15 0.00
N LYS A 7 4.52 23.26 0.11
CA LYS A 7 3.87 23.83 1.29
C LYS A 7 4.06 22.92 2.49
N ILE A 8 4.69 23.46 3.54
CA ILE A 8 4.77 22.77 4.83
C ILE A 8 3.44 22.96 5.57
N ILE A 9 2.86 21.86 6.03
CA ILE A 9 1.62 21.84 6.79
C ILE A 9 1.95 21.44 8.22
N ASP A 10 1.57 22.28 9.18
CA ASP A 10 1.65 21.94 10.60
C ASP A 10 0.55 20.89 10.89
N ARG A 11 0.96 19.71 11.35
CA ARG A 11 0.08 18.59 11.70
C ARG A 11 -0.12 18.45 13.21
N SER A 12 0.48 19.31 14.03
CA SER A 12 0.38 19.25 15.49
C SER A 12 -1.08 19.46 15.95
N GLY A 13 -1.51 18.69 16.93
CA GLY A 13 -2.87 18.75 17.49
C GLY A 13 -3.99 18.25 16.56
N SER A 14 -3.65 17.62 15.45
CA SER A 14 -4.62 17.07 14.50
C SER A 14 -5.05 15.63 14.78
N GLY A 15 -4.48 14.96 15.78
CA GLY A 15 -4.64 13.53 16.01
C GLY A 15 -3.86 12.67 15.01
N ASP A 16 -2.85 13.24 14.40
CA ASP A 16 -2.05 12.64 13.35
C ASP A 16 -1.13 11.52 13.87
N LEU A 17 -1.34 10.32 13.37
CA LEU A 17 -0.54 9.15 13.72
C LEU A 17 0.96 9.34 13.43
N LYS A 18 1.31 10.05 12.35
CA LYS A 18 2.69 10.17 11.88
C LYS A 18 3.57 10.96 12.85
N HIS A 19 3.00 11.94 13.57
CA HIS A 19 3.73 12.85 14.47
C HIS A 19 3.44 12.58 15.95
N GLU A 20 2.18 12.34 16.33
CA GLU A 20 1.79 12.35 17.74
C GLU A 20 2.22 11.09 18.52
N VAL A 21 2.49 9.96 17.83
CA VAL A 21 2.94 8.72 18.50
C VAL A 21 4.46 8.50 18.47
N LEU A 22 5.24 9.48 18.03
CA LEU A 22 6.71 9.33 17.90
C LEU A 22 7.37 8.93 19.22
N ALA A 23 7.03 9.60 20.33
CA ALA A 23 7.60 9.32 21.64
C ALA A 23 7.26 7.88 22.12
N GLU A 24 6.03 7.43 21.91
CA GLU A 24 5.59 6.09 22.28
C GLU A 24 6.28 5.02 21.42
N ARG A 25 6.38 5.26 20.11
CA ARG A 25 6.87 4.26 19.16
C ARG A 25 8.39 4.17 19.06
N TYR A 26 9.08 5.30 19.14
CA TYR A 26 10.53 5.40 18.92
C TYR A 26 11.29 5.80 20.19
N GLY A 27 10.61 5.99 21.33
CA GLY A 27 11.22 6.42 22.59
C GLY A 27 11.56 7.89 22.66
N ARG A 28 11.24 8.69 21.61
CA ARG A 28 11.51 10.14 21.56
C ARG A 28 10.56 10.85 20.60
N GLY A 29 10.17 12.09 20.97
CA GLY A 29 9.19 12.89 20.20
C GLY A 29 9.80 13.93 19.24
N ASP A 30 11.14 14.08 19.22
CA ASP A 30 11.84 15.11 18.42
C ASP A 30 12.37 14.59 17.07
N LEU A 31 11.73 13.56 16.54
CA LEU A 31 12.09 12.94 15.26
C LEU A 31 11.40 13.63 14.08
N LEU A 32 12.10 13.69 12.94
CA LEU A 32 11.50 14.04 11.65
C LEU A 32 10.86 12.80 11.05
N PRO A 33 9.51 12.74 10.91
CA PRO A 33 8.82 11.51 10.56
C PRO A 33 8.69 11.31 9.04
N LEU A 34 9.27 10.22 8.55
CA LEU A 34 9.17 9.75 7.16
C LEU A 34 8.76 8.26 7.10
N TRP A 35 7.91 7.81 8.04
CA TRP A 35 7.58 6.39 8.23
C TRP A 35 6.18 5.98 7.79
N VAL A 36 5.13 6.72 8.16
CA VAL A 36 3.75 6.39 7.78
C VAL A 36 3.56 6.57 6.28
N ALA A 37 2.84 5.62 5.65
CA ALA A 37 2.51 5.70 4.24
C ALA A 37 1.27 6.58 4.00
N ASP A 38 1.32 7.84 4.46
CA ASP A 38 0.48 8.97 4.07
C ASP A 38 1.37 10.11 3.55
N MET A 39 0.78 11.10 2.89
CA MET A 39 1.53 12.21 2.32
C MET A 39 1.52 13.42 3.27
N ASP A 40 2.55 14.26 3.20
CA ASP A 40 2.58 15.56 3.84
C ASP A 40 2.03 16.69 2.91
N PHE A 41 1.33 16.30 1.86
CA PHE A 41 0.65 17.20 0.93
C PHE A 41 -0.81 17.42 1.36
N GLU A 42 -1.32 18.63 1.09
CA GLU A 42 -2.76 18.89 1.30
C GLU A 42 -3.62 17.89 0.54
N THR A 43 -4.66 17.37 1.20
CA THR A 43 -5.75 16.70 0.49
C THR A 43 -6.33 17.66 -0.53
N PRO A 44 -6.56 17.23 -1.78
CA PRO A 44 -7.05 18.12 -2.84
C PRO A 44 -8.31 18.89 -2.45
N GLN A 45 -8.33 20.18 -2.82
CA GLN A 45 -9.39 21.11 -2.44
C GLN A 45 -10.80 20.63 -2.87
N PHE A 46 -10.93 20.01 -4.05
CA PHE A 46 -12.20 19.49 -4.54
C PHE A 46 -12.78 18.40 -3.62
N ILE A 47 -11.94 17.58 -2.95
CA ILE A 47 -12.39 16.60 -1.96
C ILE A 47 -12.89 17.30 -0.71
N THR A 48 -12.12 18.26 -0.18
CA THR A 48 -12.51 18.99 1.03
C THR A 48 -13.76 19.85 0.80
N ASP A 49 -13.95 20.39 -0.40
CA ASP A 49 -15.14 21.15 -0.77
C ASP A 49 -16.38 20.25 -0.87
N ALA A 50 -16.25 19.05 -1.45
CA ALA A 50 -17.33 18.06 -1.48
C ALA A 50 -17.78 17.64 -0.08
N LEU A 51 -16.82 17.41 0.82
CA LEU A 51 -17.09 17.10 2.22
C LEU A 51 -17.76 18.28 2.95
N ARG A 52 -17.24 19.52 2.76
CA ARG A 52 -17.82 20.73 3.35
C ARG A 52 -19.26 20.94 2.91
N LYS A 53 -19.53 20.78 1.61
CA LYS A 53 -20.89 20.84 1.07
C LYS A 53 -21.83 19.83 1.73
N ARG A 54 -21.35 18.62 2.02
CA ARG A 54 -22.17 17.62 2.73
C ARG A 54 -22.43 18.03 4.18
N LEU A 55 -21.48 18.68 4.84
CA LEU A 55 -21.62 19.15 6.23
C LEU A 55 -22.69 20.29 6.36
N GLU A 56 -22.98 21.03 5.30
CA GLU A 56 -24.04 22.04 5.28
C GLU A 56 -25.43 21.44 5.57
N HIS A 57 -25.63 20.15 5.25
CA HIS A 57 -26.82 19.42 5.61
C HIS A 57 -26.63 18.76 6.99
N SER A 58 -27.22 19.34 8.02
CA SER A 58 -26.98 19.02 9.44
C SER A 58 -27.60 17.72 9.96
N LEU A 59 -28.13 16.83 9.09
CA LEU A 59 -28.64 15.52 9.46
C LEU A 59 -27.63 14.44 9.05
N TYR A 60 -27.15 13.68 10.02
CA TYR A 60 -26.15 12.62 9.89
C TYR A 60 -26.73 11.24 10.23
N GLY A 61 -27.96 10.98 9.76
CA GLY A 61 -28.64 9.71 9.92
C GLY A 61 -28.13 8.64 8.95
N TYR A 62 -28.85 7.52 8.90
CA TYR A 62 -28.53 6.45 7.94
C TYR A 62 -28.54 6.96 6.50
N THR A 63 -27.59 6.50 5.71
CA THR A 63 -27.40 6.94 4.33
C THR A 63 -27.32 5.74 3.38
N ILE A 64 -27.62 5.98 2.13
CA ILE A 64 -27.42 5.00 1.06
C ILE A 64 -26.19 5.39 0.24
N VAL A 65 -25.56 4.41 -0.38
CA VAL A 65 -24.51 4.65 -1.36
C VAL A 65 -25.09 5.38 -2.58
N PRO A 66 -24.49 6.49 -3.05
CA PRO A 66 -24.95 7.18 -4.26
C PRO A 66 -25.06 6.24 -5.47
N ARG A 67 -26.10 6.41 -6.30
CA ARG A 67 -26.39 5.49 -7.41
C ARG A 67 -25.22 5.28 -8.39
N ASN A 68 -24.40 6.29 -8.61
CA ASN A 68 -23.26 6.26 -9.53
C ASN A 68 -21.91 5.99 -8.84
N TYR A 69 -21.91 5.63 -7.57
CA TYR A 69 -20.68 5.39 -6.81
C TYR A 69 -19.82 4.27 -7.42
N TRP A 70 -20.41 3.11 -7.62
CA TRP A 70 -19.71 1.96 -8.20
C TRP A 70 -19.32 2.19 -9.66
N GLN A 71 -20.16 2.88 -10.43
CA GLN A 71 -19.86 3.28 -11.80
C GLN A 71 -18.67 4.22 -11.87
N THR A 72 -18.55 5.16 -10.91
CA THR A 72 -17.40 6.06 -10.82
C THR A 72 -16.11 5.29 -10.57
N ILE A 73 -16.13 4.32 -9.67
CA ILE A 73 -14.96 3.47 -9.37
C ILE A 73 -14.63 2.58 -10.58
N ALA A 74 -15.62 1.90 -11.17
CA ALA A 74 -15.42 1.04 -12.33
C ALA A 74 -14.83 1.80 -13.52
N LYS A 75 -15.36 3.00 -13.78
CA LYS A 75 -14.84 3.88 -14.83
C LYS A 75 -13.40 4.31 -14.59
N TRP A 76 -13.05 4.67 -13.33
CA TRP A 76 -11.68 5.02 -12.99
C TRP A 76 -10.71 3.85 -13.25
N ILE A 77 -11.08 2.64 -12.86
CA ILE A 77 -10.29 1.43 -13.07
C ILE A 77 -10.14 1.14 -14.58
N GLU A 78 -11.22 1.24 -15.36
CA GLU A 78 -11.18 1.02 -16.81
C GLU A 78 -10.28 2.05 -17.51
N ASP A 79 -10.43 3.32 -17.17
CA ASP A 79 -9.67 4.42 -17.79
C ASP A 79 -8.16 4.34 -17.47
N HIS A 80 -7.77 3.92 -16.26
CA HIS A 80 -6.37 3.96 -15.80
C HIS A 80 -5.66 2.61 -15.90
N HIS A 81 -6.39 1.50 -15.74
CA HIS A 81 -5.81 0.16 -15.68
C HIS A 81 -6.33 -0.78 -16.77
N GLN A 82 -7.22 -0.30 -17.66
CA GLN A 82 -7.76 -1.06 -18.80
C GLN A 82 -8.45 -2.37 -18.37
N TRP A 83 -8.98 -2.39 -17.16
CA TRP A 83 -9.74 -3.50 -16.63
C TRP A 83 -11.20 -3.11 -16.46
N ARG A 84 -12.06 -3.76 -17.24
CA ARG A 84 -13.51 -3.56 -17.15
C ARG A 84 -14.07 -4.36 -15.98
N VAL A 85 -14.63 -3.63 -15.01
CA VAL A 85 -15.21 -4.20 -13.79
C VAL A 85 -16.72 -4.03 -13.81
N GLU A 86 -17.46 -5.08 -13.44
CA GLU A 86 -18.91 -5.02 -13.27
C GLU A 86 -19.27 -4.57 -11.85
N GLU A 87 -20.30 -3.73 -11.70
CA GLU A 87 -20.73 -3.20 -10.41
C GLU A 87 -21.06 -4.31 -9.41
N GLN A 88 -21.67 -5.40 -9.87
CA GLN A 88 -22.03 -6.55 -9.03
C GLN A 88 -20.82 -7.29 -8.45
N TRP A 89 -19.60 -7.11 -9.01
CA TRP A 89 -18.38 -7.68 -8.49
C TRP A 89 -17.82 -6.90 -7.31
N MET A 90 -18.33 -5.69 -7.07
CA MET A 90 -17.78 -4.74 -6.10
C MET A 90 -18.57 -4.70 -4.80
N ARG A 91 -17.86 -4.56 -3.70
CA ARG A 91 -18.43 -4.32 -2.37
C ARG A 91 -17.49 -3.43 -1.55
N PHE A 92 -18.06 -2.56 -0.72
CA PHE A 92 -17.30 -1.77 0.23
C PHE A 92 -16.64 -2.65 1.29
N ILE A 93 -15.42 -2.31 1.68
CA ILE A 93 -14.73 -2.84 2.86
C ILE A 93 -14.18 -1.67 3.70
N PRO A 94 -14.19 -1.77 5.04
CA PRO A 94 -13.75 -0.68 5.92
C PRO A 94 -12.23 -0.63 6.09
N GLY A 95 -11.47 -0.82 5.02
CA GLY A 95 -10.01 -0.83 4.97
C GLY A 95 -9.44 -2.18 4.52
N ILE A 96 -8.30 -2.15 3.84
CA ILE A 96 -7.66 -3.32 3.22
C ILE A 96 -7.35 -4.42 4.25
N VAL A 97 -6.69 -4.06 5.35
CA VAL A 97 -6.30 -5.03 6.40
C VAL A 97 -7.52 -5.72 7.03
N LYS A 98 -8.62 -4.98 7.21
CA LYS A 98 -9.88 -5.57 7.68
C LYS A 98 -10.47 -6.50 6.63
N GLY A 99 -10.43 -6.12 5.35
CA GLY A 99 -10.84 -6.98 4.24
C GLY A 99 -10.06 -8.29 4.17
N ILE A 100 -8.73 -8.26 4.41
CA ILE A 100 -7.92 -9.48 4.53
C ILE A 100 -8.47 -10.37 5.66
N GLY A 101 -8.79 -9.80 6.82
CA GLY A 101 -9.39 -10.52 7.93
C GLY A 101 -10.73 -11.15 7.56
N PHE A 102 -11.57 -10.47 6.77
CA PHE A 102 -12.86 -11.01 6.30
C PHE A 102 -12.65 -12.22 5.39
N VAL A 103 -11.75 -12.13 4.40
CA VAL A 103 -11.44 -13.24 3.50
C VAL A 103 -10.88 -14.44 4.26
N ILE A 104 -9.99 -14.22 5.22
CA ILE A 104 -9.46 -15.28 6.09
C ILE A 104 -10.58 -15.99 6.83
N ASN A 105 -11.51 -15.25 7.43
CA ASN A 105 -12.59 -15.84 8.24
C ASN A 105 -13.64 -16.57 7.39
N VAL A 106 -13.81 -16.18 6.12
CA VAL A 106 -14.77 -16.84 5.22
C VAL A 106 -14.16 -18.08 4.53
N PHE A 107 -12.89 -18.03 4.13
CA PHE A 107 -12.34 -19.03 3.21
C PHE A 107 -11.20 -19.89 3.79
N VAL A 108 -10.60 -19.49 4.90
CA VAL A 108 -9.43 -20.20 5.46
C VAL A 108 -9.80 -20.81 6.79
N LYS A 109 -9.78 -22.14 6.90
CA LYS A 109 -10.02 -22.87 8.16
C LYS A 109 -8.83 -22.70 9.11
N GLU A 110 -9.02 -23.02 10.39
CA GLU A 110 -7.96 -22.87 11.41
C GLU A 110 -6.71 -23.74 11.14
N ASP A 111 -6.87 -24.89 10.47
CA ASP A 111 -5.76 -25.78 10.11
C ASP A 111 -5.19 -25.50 8.71
N GLU A 112 -5.75 -24.55 7.98
CA GLU A 112 -5.26 -24.10 6.67
C GLU A 112 -4.28 -22.92 6.81
N LYS A 113 -3.53 -22.65 5.74
CA LYS A 113 -2.37 -21.77 5.74
C LYS A 113 -2.52 -20.61 4.77
N VAL A 114 -1.82 -19.52 5.08
CA VAL A 114 -1.75 -18.31 4.26
C VAL A 114 -0.32 -18.07 3.81
N ILE A 115 -0.10 -17.94 2.50
CA ILE A 115 1.20 -17.65 1.89
C ILE A 115 1.39 -16.14 1.81
N ILE A 116 2.58 -15.66 2.17
CA ILE A 116 3.03 -14.28 1.96
C ILE A 116 4.44 -14.25 1.36
N GLN A 117 4.81 -13.15 0.71
CA GLN A 117 6.05 -13.01 -0.04
C GLN A 117 6.95 -11.89 0.53
N PRO A 118 7.66 -12.13 1.67
CA PRO A 118 8.54 -11.12 2.25
C PRO A 118 9.79 -10.84 1.37
N PRO A 119 10.37 -9.59 1.53
CA PRO A 119 9.93 -8.55 2.44
C PRO A 119 8.61 -7.96 1.99
N VAL A 120 7.59 -7.93 2.85
CA VAL A 120 6.23 -7.48 2.48
C VAL A 120 5.55 -6.75 3.64
N TYR A 121 4.54 -5.98 3.36
CA TYR A 121 3.75 -5.22 4.31
C TYR A 121 3.34 -6.08 5.52
N HIS A 122 3.82 -5.71 6.71
CA HIS A 122 3.75 -6.54 7.91
C HIS A 122 2.34 -7.01 8.34
N PRO A 123 1.22 -6.30 8.06
CA PRO A 123 -0.11 -6.82 8.33
C PRO A 123 -0.47 -8.08 7.55
N PHE A 124 0.22 -8.37 6.43
CA PHE A 124 -0.01 -9.63 5.71
C PHE A 124 0.41 -10.85 6.54
N ARG A 125 1.33 -10.69 7.46
CA ARG A 125 1.68 -11.68 8.48
C ARG A 125 0.79 -11.58 9.72
N LEU A 126 0.65 -10.37 10.27
CA LEU A 126 -0.03 -10.17 11.55
C LEU A 126 -1.53 -10.50 11.50
N THR A 127 -2.19 -10.28 10.34
CA THR A 127 -3.62 -10.53 10.21
C THR A 127 -3.94 -12.03 10.20
N PRO A 128 -3.28 -12.90 9.42
CA PRO A 128 -3.47 -14.35 9.54
C PRO A 128 -3.11 -14.88 10.93
N GLU A 129 -1.96 -14.50 11.50
CA GLU A 129 -1.55 -14.93 12.85
C GLU A 129 -2.58 -14.51 13.91
N GLY A 130 -3.05 -13.25 13.87
CA GLY A 130 -4.09 -12.75 14.77
C GLY A 130 -5.43 -13.47 14.62
N ASN A 131 -5.70 -14.03 13.44
CA ASN A 131 -6.85 -14.89 13.16
C ASN A 131 -6.55 -16.38 13.34
N ARG A 132 -5.44 -16.77 13.97
CA ARG A 132 -5.01 -18.15 14.27
C ARG A 132 -4.76 -19.01 13.04
N ARG A 133 -4.32 -18.40 11.92
CA ARG A 133 -3.90 -19.15 10.72
C ARG A 133 -2.38 -19.15 10.64
N GLN A 134 -1.84 -20.27 10.23
CA GLN A 134 -0.40 -20.42 10.01
C GLN A 134 0.02 -19.63 8.76
N VAL A 135 1.12 -18.91 8.88
CA VAL A 135 1.74 -18.20 7.75
C VAL A 135 2.83 -19.07 7.13
N VAL A 136 2.83 -19.18 5.82
CA VAL A 136 3.86 -19.80 5.00
C VAL A 136 4.61 -18.70 4.27
N TYR A 137 5.94 -18.75 4.31
CA TYR A 137 6.80 -17.74 3.70
C TYR A 137 7.33 -18.23 2.38
N ASN A 138 7.07 -17.46 1.31
CA ASN A 138 7.70 -17.57 0.01
C ASN A 138 8.49 -16.28 -0.24
N PRO A 139 9.72 -16.15 0.26
CA PRO A 139 10.51 -14.93 0.13
C PRO A 139 10.74 -14.55 -1.32
N LEU A 140 10.67 -13.26 -1.62
CA LEU A 140 11.11 -12.74 -2.91
C LEU A 140 12.62 -12.97 -3.07
N ARG A 141 13.05 -13.23 -4.29
CA ARG A 141 14.46 -13.33 -4.65
C ARG A 141 15.03 -11.94 -4.93
N GLU A 142 16.02 -11.51 -4.18
CA GLU A 142 16.79 -10.31 -4.48
C GLU A 142 17.73 -10.58 -5.66
N ASN A 143 17.64 -9.74 -6.69
CA ASN A 143 18.48 -9.81 -7.89
C ASN A 143 19.77 -9.03 -7.68
N ALA A 144 20.78 -9.27 -8.55
CA ALA A 144 22.10 -8.64 -8.45
C ALA A 144 22.07 -7.09 -8.57
N ASP A 145 21.03 -6.55 -9.19
CA ASP A 145 20.81 -5.10 -9.32
C ASP A 145 20.02 -4.49 -8.15
N GLY A 146 19.63 -5.29 -7.14
CA GLY A 146 18.84 -4.89 -5.98
C GLY A 146 17.34 -4.88 -6.23
N SER A 147 16.88 -5.26 -7.43
CA SER A 147 15.47 -5.52 -7.69
C SER A 147 15.02 -6.86 -7.09
N TYR A 148 13.71 -7.11 -7.09
CA TYR A 148 13.17 -8.36 -6.57
C TYR A 148 12.31 -9.05 -7.63
N SER A 149 12.30 -10.39 -7.59
CA SER A 149 11.45 -11.25 -8.40
C SER A 149 10.74 -12.31 -7.53
N MET A 150 9.62 -12.84 -8.01
CA MET A 150 8.96 -13.96 -7.33
C MET A 150 9.80 -15.23 -7.48
N ASP A 151 9.93 -15.97 -6.39
CA ASP A 151 10.60 -17.27 -6.38
C ASP A 151 9.56 -18.40 -6.52
N PHE A 152 9.29 -18.78 -7.76
CA PHE A 152 8.32 -19.83 -8.07
C PHE A 152 8.82 -21.23 -7.71
N ASP A 153 10.13 -21.45 -7.68
CA ASP A 153 10.70 -22.74 -7.28
C ASP A 153 10.46 -22.94 -5.78
N ASN A 154 10.77 -21.92 -4.99
CA ASN A 154 10.45 -21.94 -3.57
C ASN A 154 8.94 -21.96 -3.31
N LEU A 155 8.13 -21.27 -4.11
CA LEU A 155 6.67 -21.32 -3.98
C LEU A 155 6.16 -22.76 -4.14
N ALA A 156 6.64 -23.49 -5.14
CA ALA A 156 6.28 -24.89 -5.35
C ALA A 156 6.76 -25.83 -4.24
N GLU A 157 7.89 -25.49 -3.59
CA GLU A 157 8.43 -26.26 -2.46
C GLU A 157 7.61 -26.05 -1.17
N VAL A 158 7.20 -24.81 -0.88
CA VAL A 158 6.55 -24.45 0.40
C VAL A 158 5.03 -24.57 0.38
N ALA A 159 4.42 -24.56 -0.79
CA ALA A 159 2.98 -24.71 -0.93
C ALA A 159 2.58 -26.17 -0.78
N ASP A 160 1.79 -26.48 0.23
CA ASP A 160 1.19 -27.77 0.45
C ASP A 160 -0.35 -27.72 0.28
N GLU A 161 -0.99 -28.87 0.43
CA GLU A 161 -2.46 -29.04 0.30
C GLU A 161 -3.29 -28.21 1.30
N LYS A 162 -2.65 -27.71 2.36
CA LYS A 162 -3.27 -26.83 3.36
C LYS A 162 -3.13 -25.35 3.04
N CYS A 163 -2.33 -24.99 2.07
CA CYS A 163 -2.21 -23.61 1.62
C CYS A 163 -3.49 -23.21 0.87
N ARG A 164 -4.28 -22.31 1.48
CA ARG A 164 -5.59 -21.92 0.94
C ARG A 164 -5.63 -20.50 0.41
N LEU A 165 -4.76 -19.63 0.88
CA LEU A 165 -4.74 -18.21 0.55
C LEU A 165 -3.32 -17.74 0.29
N LEU A 166 -3.13 -16.89 -0.72
CA LEU A 166 -1.92 -16.12 -0.95
C LEU A 166 -2.27 -14.62 -0.92
N ILE A 167 -1.49 -13.81 -0.21
CA ILE A 167 -1.69 -12.36 -0.16
C ILE A 167 -0.59 -11.70 -0.99
N LEU A 168 -0.99 -11.16 -2.15
CA LEU A 168 -0.14 -10.46 -3.11
C LEU A 168 -0.16 -8.96 -2.85
N SER A 169 1.00 -8.31 -2.79
CA SER A 169 1.14 -6.86 -2.84
C SER A 169 1.38 -6.41 -4.28
N ASN A 170 0.44 -5.69 -4.89
CA ASN A 170 0.48 -5.31 -6.31
C ASN A 170 -0.08 -3.90 -6.57
N PRO A 171 0.73 -2.86 -6.73
CA PRO A 171 2.20 -2.81 -6.63
C PRO A 171 2.75 -3.18 -5.25
N HIS A 172 4.00 -3.66 -5.24
CA HIS A 172 4.61 -4.24 -4.06
C HIS A 172 5.12 -3.19 -3.06
N ASN A 173 4.85 -3.37 -1.80
CA ASN A 173 5.37 -2.60 -0.66
C ASN A 173 6.15 -3.55 0.28
N PRO A 174 7.45 -3.32 0.55
CA PRO A 174 8.14 -2.03 0.52
C PRO A 174 8.94 -1.71 -0.75
N ALA A 175 9.18 -2.67 -1.64
CA ALA A 175 10.16 -2.52 -2.73
C ALA A 175 9.65 -1.71 -3.95
N GLY A 176 8.36 -1.34 -3.97
CA GLY A 176 7.80 -0.49 -5.03
C GLY A 176 7.74 -1.14 -6.41
N ILE A 177 7.55 -2.46 -6.51
CA ILE A 177 7.55 -3.20 -7.77
C ILE A 177 6.17 -3.16 -8.41
N THR A 178 6.13 -2.93 -9.71
CA THR A 178 4.98 -3.29 -10.56
C THR A 178 5.27 -4.64 -11.21
N TRP A 179 4.43 -5.63 -10.93
CA TRP A 179 4.58 -6.95 -11.54
C TRP A 179 4.16 -6.92 -13.00
N ASP A 180 4.91 -7.59 -13.86
CA ASP A 180 4.55 -7.75 -15.26
C ASP A 180 3.47 -8.81 -15.46
N THR A 181 2.81 -8.77 -16.62
CA THR A 181 1.69 -9.67 -16.97
C THR A 181 2.09 -11.14 -16.95
N GLU A 182 3.31 -11.48 -17.37
CA GLU A 182 3.80 -12.85 -17.41
C GLU A 182 3.97 -13.43 -16.01
N THR A 183 4.61 -12.66 -15.12
CA THR A 183 4.78 -13.01 -13.70
C THR A 183 3.43 -13.21 -13.02
N LEU A 184 2.48 -12.29 -13.23
CA LEU A 184 1.14 -12.41 -12.64
C LEU A 184 0.34 -13.59 -13.20
N ARG A 185 0.45 -13.86 -14.49
CA ARG A 185 -0.20 -15.03 -15.11
C ARG A 185 0.36 -16.33 -14.55
N ARG A 186 1.68 -16.46 -14.46
CA ARG A 186 2.32 -17.64 -13.87
C ARG A 186 1.88 -17.86 -12.42
N LEU A 187 1.74 -16.78 -11.64
CA LEU A 187 1.21 -16.87 -10.27
C LEU A 187 -0.25 -17.33 -10.25
N ALA A 188 -1.07 -16.82 -11.16
CA ALA A 188 -2.48 -17.19 -11.27
C ALA A 188 -2.67 -18.67 -11.64
N ASP A 189 -1.90 -19.15 -12.62
CA ASP A 189 -1.93 -20.55 -13.05
C ASP A 189 -1.54 -21.46 -11.89
N PHE A 190 -0.44 -21.17 -11.19
CA PHE A 190 -0.01 -21.90 -10.00
C PHE A 190 -1.10 -21.93 -8.92
N CYS A 191 -1.66 -20.77 -8.57
CA CYS A 191 -2.68 -20.68 -7.52
C CYS A 191 -3.98 -21.42 -7.92
N SER A 192 -4.38 -21.34 -9.19
CA SER A 192 -5.54 -22.04 -9.71
C SER A 192 -5.36 -23.56 -9.65
N GLU A 193 -4.20 -24.07 -10.09
CA GLU A 193 -3.86 -25.50 -10.04
C GLU A 193 -3.86 -26.07 -8.61
N HIS A 194 -3.48 -25.27 -7.64
CA HIS A 194 -3.40 -25.68 -6.22
C HIS A 194 -4.63 -25.26 -5.39
N ASN A 195 -5.68 -24.73 -6.01
CA ASN A 195 -6.89 -24.23 -5.34
C ASN A 195 -6.60 -23.16 -4.27
N ILE A 196 -5.62 -22.30 -4.51
CA ILE A 196 -5.23 -21.20 -3.65
C ILE A 196 -5.96 -19.93 -4.12
N ILE A 197 -6.66 -19.26 -3.19
CA ILE A 197 -7.27 -17.96 -3.42
C ILE A 197 -6.18 -16.89 -3.34
N VAL A 198 -6.21 -15.90 -4.23
CA VAL A 198 -5.29 -14.77 -4.20
C VAL A 198 -6.02 -13.51 -3.74
N ILE A 199 -5.60 -12.92 -2.60
CA ILE A 199 -5.90 -11.52 -2.34
C ILE A 199 -4.86 -10.68 -3.10
N SER A 200 -5.29 -9.84 -4.04
CA SER A 200 -4.44 -8.84 -4.67
C SER A 200 -4.70 -7.49 -4.00
N ASP A 201 -3.77 -7.05 -3.15
CA ASP A 201 -3.82 -5.71 -2.55
C ASP A 201 -3.26 -4.70 -3.55
N GLU A 202 -4.18 -3.97 -4.20
CA GLU A 202 -3.88 -3.00 -5.26
C GLU A 202 -4.06 -1.55 -4.80
N ILE A 203 -3.88 -1.29 -3.49
CA ILE A 203 -4.04 0.06 -2.91
C ILE A 203 -3.05 1.09 -3.49
N HIS A 204 -1.95 0.65 -4.10
CA HIS A 204 -0.96 1.48 -4.78
C HIS A 204 -1.10 1.52 -6.30
N SER A 205 -2.17 0.96 -6.88
CA SER A 205 -2.38 0.81 -8.33
C SER A 205 -2.22 2.12 -9.13
N ASP A 206 -2.79 3.22 -8.62
CA ASP A 206 -2.76 4.53 -9.27
C ASP A 206 -1.41 5.24 -9.17
N MET A 207 -0.42 4.62 -8.58
CA MET A 207 0.85 5.24 -8.19
C MET A 207 2.05 4.68 -8.96
N ALA A 208 1.84 4.07 -10.12
CA ALA A 208 2.91 3.70 -11.03
C ALA A 208 3.63 4.95 -11.55
N ILE A 209 4.98 4.95 -11.53
CA ILE A 209 5.87 6.07 -11.81
C ILE A 209 6.99 5.66 -12.77
N PHE A 210 7.75 6.64 -13.28
CA PHE A 210 8.85 6.44 -14.24
C PHE A 210 8.43 5.65 -15.49
N GLY A 211 7.18 5.89 -15.97
CA GLY A 211 6.66 5.22 -17.16
C GLY A 211 6.22 3.78 -16.96
N ASN A 212 6.34 3.24 -15.76
CA ASN A 212 5.78 1.92 -15.42
C ASN A 212 4.25 1.97 -15.38
N LYS A 213 3.64 0.78 -15.48
CA LYS A 213 2.18 0.64 -15.42
C LYS A 213 1.81 -0.45 -14.41
N HIS A 214 0.72 -0.20 -13.70
CA HIS A 214 0.09 -1.24 -12.91
C HIS A 214 -0.69 -2.19 -13.82
N VAL A 215 -0.65 -3.48 -13.50
CA VAL A 215 -1.45 -4.52 -14.14
C VAL A 215 -2.35 -5.14 -13.07
N PRO A 216 -3.67 -4.99 -13.13
CA PRO A 216 -4.57 -5.63 -12.19
C PRO A 216 -4.45 -7.16 -12.27
N PHE A 217 -4.28 -7.84 -11.14
CA PHE A 217 -4.06 -9.29 -11.12
C PHE A 217 -5.20 -10.05 -11.81
N ALA A 218 -6.45 -9.71 -11.48
CA ALA A 218 -7.62 -10.38 -12.04
C ALA A 218 -7.79 -10.21 -13.56
N SER A 219 -7.06 -9.26 -14.18
CA SER A 219 -7.18 -8.97 -15.61
C SER A 219 -6.24 -9.78 -16.51
N VAL A 220 -5.28 -10.51 -15.93
CA VAL A 220 -4.21 -11.15 -16.74
C VAL A 220 -4.64 -12.47 -17.40
N SER A 221 -5.65 -13.15 -16.85
CA SER A 221 -6.22 -14.38 -17.39
C SER A 221 -7.55 -14.74 -16.72
N ASP A 222 -8.30 -15.69 -17.31
CA ASP A 222 -9.50 -16.24 -16.70
C ASP A 222 -9.17 -16.94 -15.37
N ALA A 223 -8.05 -17.67 -15.29
CA ALA A 223 -7.59 -18.29 -14.05
C ALA A 223 -7.35 -17.27 -12.94
N ALA A 224 -6.77 -16.09 -13.27
CA ALA A 224 -6.59 -15.01 -12.32
C ALA A 224 -7.93 -14.44 -11.83
N ALA A 225 -8.89 -14.22 -12.73
CA ALA A 225 -10.23 -13.75 -12.37
C ALA A 225 -10.97 -14.75 -11.48
N GLU A 226 -10.82 -16.05 -11.76
CA GLU A 226 -11.49 -17.13 -11.03
C GLU A 226 -10.93 -17.36 -9.62
N CYS A 227 -9.64 -17.10 -9.36
CA CYS A 227 -9.01 -17.38 -8.08
C CYS A 227 -8.79 -16.13 -7.22
N SER A 228 -9.17 -14.92 -7.64
CA SER A 228 -8.78 -13.70 -6.95
C SER A 228 -9.90 -12.88 -6.30
N ILE A 229 -9.48 -12.13 -5.28
CA ILE A 229 -10.21 -11.05 -4.63
C ILE A 229 -9.28 -9.83 -4.66
N THR A 230 -9.60 -8.85 -5.48
CA THR A 230 -8.81 -7.62 -5.61
C THR A 230 -9.28 -6.55 -4.62
N PHE A 231 -8.36 -5.91 -3.93
CA PHE A 231 -8.65 -4.78 -3.04
C PHE A 231 -8.14 -3.48 -3.62
N GLY A 232 -8.95 -2.41 -3.52
CA GLY A 232 -8.60 -1.08 -3.97
C GLY A 232 -9.09 0.01 -3.02
N ALA A 233 -8.47 1.19 -3.13
CA ALA A 233 -8.85 2.36 -2.33
C ALA A 233 -8.26 3.65 -2.94
N PRO A 234 -8.93 4.82 -2.83
CA PRO A 234 -8.39 6.11 -3.25
C PRO A 234 -7.41 6.69 -2.21
N SER A 235 -7.28 6.04 -1.06
CA SER A 235 -6.67 6.61 0.15
C SER A 235 -5.18 6.94 0.00
N LYS A 236 -4.42 6.13 -0.75
CA LYS A 236 -2.99 6.40 -1.00
C LYS A 236 -2.82 7.44 -2.10
N THR A 237 -3.61 7.34 -3.16
CA THR A 237 -3.54 8.23 -4.32
C THR A 237 -3.88 9.68 -3.95
N PHE A 238 -4.90 9.90 -3.09
CA PHE A 238 -5.42 11.23 -2.78
C PHE A 238 -5.21 11.68 -1.33
N ASN A 239 -4.37 10.96 -0.57
CA ASN A 239 -4.05 11.28 0.82
C ASN A 239 -5.28 11.39 1.74
N ILE A 240 -6.19 10.43 1.65
CA ILE A 240 -7.45 10.38 2.41
C ILE A 240 -7.62 9.09 3.23
N ALA A 241 -6.52 8.53 3.74
CA ALA A 241 -6.55 7.28 4.50
C ALA A 241 -7.46 7.33 5.75
N GLY A 242 -7.57 8.49 6.39
CA GLY A 242 -8.45 8.72 7.55
C GLY A 242 -9.94 8.67 7.23
N ILE A 243 -10.33 8.78 5.94
CA ILE A 243 -11.74 8.68 5.51
C ILE A 243 -12.20 7.22 5.37
N VAL A 244 -11.29 6.26 5.40
CA VAL A 244 -11.63 4.82 5.37
C VAL A 244 -12.59 4.48 4.22
N SER A 245 -12.13 4.63 2.98
CA SER A 245 -12.86 4.22 1.79
C SER A 245 -12.05 3.17 1.02
N SER A 246 -12.58 1.97 0.95
CA SER A 246 -11.95 0.85 0.23
C SER A 246 -13.02 -0.07 -0.31
N TRP A 247 -12.65 -0.91 -1.26
CA TRP A 247 -13.54 -1.90 -1.85
C TRP A 247 -12.81 -3.20 -2.15
N CYS A 248 -13.59 -4.27 -2.29
CA CYS A 248 -13.15 -5.50 -2.93
C CYS A 248 -13.86 -5.68 -4.27
N ILE A 249 -13.17 -6.33 -5.21
CA ILE A 249 -13.67 -6.72 -6.52
C ILE A 249 -13.49 -8.23 -6.65
N VAL A 250 -14.59 -8.96 -6.86
CA VAL A 250 -14.61 -10.42 -6.88
C VAL A 250 -15.37 -10.90 -8.13
N PRO A 251 -14.67 -11.17 -9.25
CA PRO A 251 -15.31 -11.60 -10.49
C PRO A 251 -16.03 -12.96 -10.34
N ASN A 252 -15.38 -13.93 -9.68
CA ASN A 252 -15.91 -15.28 -9.50
C ASN A 252 -17.07 -15.32 -8.49
N GLU A 253 -18.25 -15.73 -8.93
CA GLU A 253 -19.45 -15.81 -8.09
C GLU A 253 -19.29 -16.77 -6.90
N ARG A 254 -18.51 -17.87 -7.09
CA ARG A 254 -18.27 -18.85 -6.02
C ARG A 254 -17.47 -18.28 -4.85
N LEU A 255 -16.66 -17.26 -5.10
CA LEU A 255 -15.95 -16.50 -4.07
C LEU A 255 -16.78 -15.29 -3.62
N ARG A 256 -17.44 -14.62 -4.57
CA ARG A 256 -18.21 -13.40 -4.32
C ARG A 256 -19.38 -13.61 -3.37
N GLN A 257 -20.23 -14.61 -3.67
CA GLN A 257 -21.46 -14.79 -2.91
C GLN A 257 -21.20 -15.10 -1.42
N PRO A 258 -20.35 -16.08 -1.05
CA PRO A 258 -20.08 -16.36 0.36
C PRO A 258 -19.46 -15.16 1.10
N LEU A 259 -18.56 -14.41 0.45
CA LEU A 259 -17.93 -13.24 1.06
C LEU A 259 -18.95 -12.12 1.29
N PHE A 260 -19.75 -11.80 0.28
CA PHE A 260 -20.71 -10.71 0.37
C PHE A 260 -21.86 -11.01 1.33
N ASP A 261 -22.34 -12.25 1.36
CA ASP A 261 -23.36 -12.69 2.32
C ASP A 261 -22.84 -12.61 3.77
N TRP A 262 -21.58 -13.04 3.98
CA TRP A 262 -20.97 -12.94 5.30
C TRP A 262 -20.78 -11.48 5.74
N MET A 263 -20.34 -10.61 4.82
CA MET A 263 -20.17 -9.18 5.12
C MET A 263 -21.51 -8.51 5.43
N ALA A 264 -22.55 -8.79 4.62
CA ALA A 264 -23.89 -8.24 4.83
C ALA A 264 -24.51 -8.73 6.14
N ALA A 265 -24.38 -10.01 6.47
CA ALA A 265 -24.88 -10.58 7.73
C ALA A 265 -24.22 -9.96 8.98
N ASN A 266 -23.04 -9.37 8.83
CA ASN A 266 -22.28 -8.70 9.91
C ASN A 266 -22.30 -7.17 9.80
N GLU A 267 -23.07 -6.59 8.87
CA GLU A 267 -23.17 -5.13 8.61
C GLU A 267 -21.80 -4.46 8.36
N LEU A 268 -20.90 -5.15 7.60
CA LEU A 268 -19.52 -4.72 7.36
C LEU A 268 -19.28 -4.11 5.96
N ASP A 269 -20.31 -4.08 5.12
CA ASP A 269 -20.23 -3.67 3.71
C ASP A 269 -20.90 -2.30 3.44
N GLU A 270 -21.23 -1.57 4.49
CA GLU A 270 -21.79 -0.23 4.38
C GLU A 270 -20.74 0.86 4.65
N PRO A 271 -20.49 1.76 3.69
CA PRO A 271 -19.58 2.88 3.91
C PRO A 271 -20.24 3.93 4.80
N HIS A 272 -19.44 4.55 5.68
CA HIS A 272 -19.91 5.72 6.39
C HIS A 272 -20.14 6.90 5.43
N LEU A 273 -20.98 7.85 5.86
CA LEU A 273 -21.47 8.99 5.10
C LEU A 273 -20.46 9.70 4.19
N PHE A 274 -19.23 9.91 4.64
CA PHE A 274 -18.24 10.72 3.93
C PHE A 274 -17.39 9.92 2.92
N ALA A 275 -17.30 8.61 3.07
CA ALA A 275 -16.46 7.77 2.21
C ALA A 275 -16.88 7.83 0.73
N PRO A 276 -18.16 7.64 0.34
CA PRO A 276 -18.56 7.74 -1.05
C PRO A 276 -18.37 9.15 -1.62
N ILE A 277 -18.60 10.18 -0.82
CA ILE A 277 -18.48 11.59 -1.25
C ILE A 277 -17.03 11.92 -1.60
N ALA A 278 -16.10 11.56 -0.70
CA ALA A 278 -14.68 11.80 -0.94
C ALA A 278 -14.16 10.98 -2.14
N THR A 279 -14.55 9.72 -2.26
CA THR A 279 -14.15 8.85 -3.37
C THR A 279 -14.64 9.37 -4.72
N MET A 280 -15.91 9.77 -4.79
CA MET A 280 -16.48 10.31 -6.02
C MET A 280 -15.83 11.63 -6.42
N ALA A 281 -15.57 12.53 -5.48
CA ALA A 281 -14.85 13.77 -5.74
C ALA A 281 -13.43 13.47 -6.22
N ALA A 282 -12.72 12.53 -5.56
CA ALA A 282 -11.38 12.10 -5.94
C ALA A 282 -11.32 11.60 -7.39
N PHE A 283 -12.20 10.71 -7.78
CA PHE A 283 -12.16 10.07 -9.09
C PHE A 283 -12.75 10.93 -10.22
N ASN A 284 -13.71 11.80 -9.92
CA ASN A 284 -14.28 12.69 -10.95
C ASN A 284 -13.38 13.90 -11.28
N GLU A 285 -12.58 14.39 -10.33
CA GLU A 285 -11.84 15.64 -10.46
C GLU A 285 -10.32 15.49 -10.24
N GLY A 286 -9.87 14.32 -9.83
CA GLY A 286 -8.53 14.13 -9.24
C GLY A 286 -7.39 13.89 -10.20
N GLU A 287 -7.62 13.61 -11.48
CA GLU A 287 -6.56 13.15 -12.40
C GLU A 287 -5.43 14.18 -12.56
N GLU A 288 -5.73 15.47 -12.71
CA GLU A 288 -4.70 16.51 -12.82
C GLU A 288 -3.84 16.60 -11.56
N TRP A 289 -4.46 16.48 -10.37
CA TRP A 289 -3.74 16.48 -9.10
C TRP A 289 -2.84 15.25 -8.98
N ARG A 290 -3.37 14.07 -9.32
CA ARG A 290 -2.63 12.79 -9.29
C ARG A 290 -1.38 12.87 -10.18
N GLN A 291 -1.51 13.33 -11.41
CA GLN A 291 -0.39 13.47 -12.34
C GLN A 291 0.69 14.42 -11.81
N GLN A 292 0.31 15.58 -11.27
CA GLN A 292 1.26 16.54 -10.71
C GLN A 292 1.91 16.01 -9.43
N MET A 293 1.16 15.30 -8.58
CA MET A 293 1.69 14.66 -7.38
C MET A 293 2.70 13.58 -7.74
N LEU A 294 2.39 12.69 -8.69
CA LEU A 294 3.33 11.66 -9.15
C LEU A 294 4.60 12.25 -9.72
N ALA A 295 4.50 13.29 -10.57
CA ALA A 295 5.67 13.98 -11.10
C ALA A 295 6.53 14.60 -9.99
N TYR A 296 5.93 15.15 -8.95
CA TYR A 296 6.67 15.67 -7.79
C TYR A 296 7.34 14.56 -6.98
N VAL A 297 6.67 13.44 -6.77
CA VAL A 297 7.23 12.25 -6.11
C VAL A 297 8.40 11.67 -6.89
N GLU A 298 8.29 11.55 -8.22
CA GLU A 298 9.41 11.12 -9.08
C GLU A 298 10.64 12.01 -8.88
N GLN A 299 10.45 13.35 -8.86
CA GLN A 299 11.55 14.28 -8.62
C GLN A 299 12.13 14.14 -7.21
N ASN A 300 11.30 13.81 -6.21
CA ASN A 300 11.75 13.54 -4.86
C ASN A 300 12.59 12.25 -4.79
N ILE A 301 12.19 11.18 -5.48
CA ILE A 301 12.94 9.94 -5.56
C ILE A 301 14.31 10.19 -6.22
N LEU A 302 14.36 10.86 -7.36
CA LEU A 302 15.60 11.21 -8.04
C LEU A 302 16.52 12.07 -7.16
N PHE A 303 15.94 12.99 -6.40
CA PHE A 303 16.70 13.80 -5.46
C PHE A 303 17.34 12.95 -4.34
N VAL A 304 16.59 12.02 -3.75
CA VAL A 304 17.11 11.11 -2.70
C VAL A 304 18.23 10.24 -3.26
N GLU A 305 18.04 9.64 -4.43
CA GLU A 305 19.06 8.82 -5.11
C GLU A 305 20.35 9.61 -5.37
N ASP A 306 20.23 10.80 -5.97
CA ASP A 306 21.39 11.64 -6.32
C ASP A 306 22.13 12.14 -5.08
N PHE A 307 21.38 12.53 -4.06
CA PHE A 307 21.93 13.01 -2.79
C PHE A 307 22.72 11.90 -2.07
N LEU A 308 22.13 10.71 -1.91
CA LEU A 308 22.77 9.56 -1.26
C LEU A 308 24.00 9.13 -2.05
N ARG A 309 23.90 9.01 -3.36
CA ARG A 309 25.04 8.65 -4.23
C ARG A 309 26.24 9.59 -4.07
N LYS A 310 25.98 10.89 -3.85
CA LYS A 310 27.04 11.91 -3.72
C LYS A 310 27.61 12.01 -2.29
N HIS A 311 26.77 11.88 -1.29
CA HIS A 311 27.12 12.24 0.09
C HIS A 311 27.20 11.04 1.05
N LEU A 312 26.53 9.93 0.73
CA LEU A 312 26.49 8.73 1.57
C LEU A 312 26.30 7.46 0.70
N PRO A 313 27.28 7.14 -0.18
CA PRO A 313 27.16 6.06 -1.19
C PRO A 313 27.04 4.65 -0.59
N GLN A 314 27.24 4.50 0.72
CA GLN A 314 27.03 3.26 1.45
C GLN A 314 25.53 2.91 1.61
N ILE A 315 24.64 3.90 1.47
CA ILE A 315 23.19 3.69 1.42
C ILE A 315 22.73 3.80 -0.02
N LYS A 316 22.05 2.77 -0.52
CA LYS A 316 21.49 2.77 -1.87
C LYS A 316 19.96 2.91 -1.80
N ALA A 317 19.44 3.91 -2.47
CA ALA A 317 18.00 4.00 -2.69
C ALA A 317 17.62 3.06 -3.85
N VAL A 318 16.79 2.04 -3.57
CA VAL A 318 16.22 1.18 -4.61
C VAL A 318 15.10 1.96 -5.30
N ARG A 319 15.27 2.23 -6.61
CA ARG A 319 14.29 3.03 -7.36
C ARG A 319 12.97 2.28 -7.46
N PRO A 320 11.87 2.79 -6.88
CA PRO A 320 10.58 2.15 -7.00
C PRO A 320 9.98 2.37 -8.40
N GLN A 321 9.19 1.42 -8.86
CA GLN A 321 8.37 1.51 -10.07
C GLN A 321 6.97 2.06 -9.77
N ALA A 322 6.57 2.04 -8.50
CA ALA A 322 5.30 2.57 -8.01
C ALA A 322 5.41 3.02 -6.55
N SER A 323 4.44 3.82 -6.09
CA SER A 323 4.36 4.34 -4.72
C SER A 323 5.29 5.53 -4.46
N PHE A 324 5.19 6.07 -3.26
CA PHE A 324 6.05 7.14 -2.72
C PHE A 324 6.96 6.63 -1.59
N LEU A 325 7.19 5.32 -1.57
CA LEU A 325 7.99 4.64 -0.55
C LEU A 325 9.30 4.19 -1.19
N VAL A 326 10.42 4.61 -0.63
CA VAL A 326 11.75 4.24 -1.10
C VAL A 326 12.36 3.23 -0.14
N TRP A 327 12.81 2.11 -0.69
CA TRP A 327 13.52 1.07 0.03
C TRP A 327 15.01 1.39 0.01
N LEU A 328 15.57 1.67 1.20
CA LEU A 328 16.97 2.04 1.38
C LEU A 328 17.79 0.82 1.79
N ASP A 329 18.69 0.37 0.94
CA ASP A 329 19.70 -0.64 1.29
C ASP A 329 20.84 0.02 2.07
N CYS A 330 20.85 -0.22 3.37
CA CYS A 330 21.83 0.33 4.31
C CYS A 330 22.96 -0.65 4.64
N ARG A 331 23.01 -1.83 4.02
CA ARG A 331 24.00 -2.89 4.31
C ARG A 331 25.43 -2.45 4.05
N GLY A 332 25.63 -1.50 3.13
CA GLY A 332 26.94 -0.91 2.86
C GLY A 332 27.54 -0.09 4.01
N LEU A 333 26.76 0.23 5.04
CA LEU A 333 27.25 0.85 6.27
C LEU A 333 27.99 -0.14 7.18
N ASN A 334 27.83 -1.45 6.99
CA ASN A 334 28.39 -2.52 7.81
C ASN A 334 28.05 -2.40 9.32
N LEU A 335 26.84 -1.91 9.63
CA LEU A 335 26.30 -1.81 10.97
C LEU A 335 25.47 -3.05 11.30
N ASP A 336 25.49 -3.47 12.56
CA ASP A 336 24.48 -4.39 13.06
C ASP A 336 23.10 -3.70 13.17
N HIS A 337 22.05 -4.46 13.49
CA HIS A 337 20.70 -3.95 13.51
C HIS A 337 20.52 -2.81 14.53
N ASP A 338 21.03 -2.99 15.75
CA ASP A 338 20.87 -1.99 16.82
C ASP A 338 21.60 -0.70 16.49
N ALA A 339 22.81 -0.81 15.93
CA ALA A 339 23.59 0.35 15.49
C ALA A 339 22.93 1.07 14.29
N LEU A 340 22.26 0.33 13.39
CA LEU A 340 21.50 0.92 12.29
C LEU A 340 20.29 1.72 12.83
N ILE A 341 19.53 1.15 13.76
CA ILE A 341 18.41 1.85 14.39
C ILE A 341 18.89 3.07 15.19
N ASP A 342 19.99 2.94 15.93
CA ASP A 342 20.60 4.06 16.66
C ASP A 342 21.00 5.20 15.73
N LEU A 343 21.62 4.88 14.58
CA LEU A 343 21.98 5.86 13.55
C LEU A 343 20.77 6.68 13.12
N PHE A 344 19.66 6.02 12.73
CA PHE A 344 18.49 6.73 12.23
C PHE A 344 17.73 7.46 13.35
N VAL A 345 17.45 6.80 14.47
CA VAL A 345 16.57 7.33 15.52
C VAL A 345 17.32 8.30 16.42
N ASN A 346 18.47 7.93 16.96
CA ASN A 346 19.14 8.72 18.00
C ASN A 346 20.10 9.76 17.42
N ARG A 347 20.88 9.38 16.41
CA ARG A 347 21.90 10.28 15.84
C ARG A 347 21.33 11.20 14.77
N ALA A 348 20.65 10.66 13.76
CA ALA A 348 20.03 11.44 12.68
C ALA A 348 18.68 12.06 13.07
N ARG A 349 18.03 11.58 14.13
CA ARG A 349 16.69 12.00 14.56
C ARG A 349 15.63 11.88 13.46
N LEU A 350 15.60 10.73 12.82
CA LEU A 350 14.67 10.38 11.77
C LEU A 350 13.80 9.18 12.20
N ALA A 351 12.49 9.28 11.99
CA ALA A 351 11.59 8.15 12.13
C ALA A 351 11.30 7.56 10.75
N LEU A 352 11.94 6.43 10.42
CA LEU A 352 11.69 5.61 9.25
C LEU A 352 11.12 4.26 9.68
N ASN A 353 10.55 3.49 8.75
CA ASN A 353 10.25 2.10 9.05
C ASN A 353 11.50 1.25 8.97
N ASP A 354 11.73 0.48 10.03
CA ASP A 354 12.72 -0.57 10.08
C ASP A 354 12.40 -1.68 9.08
N GLY A 355 13.40 -2.12 8.33
CA GLY A 355 13.24 -3.15 7.31
C GLY A 355 12.81 -4.50 7.87
N GLU A 356 13.22 -4.87 9.08
CA GLU A 356 12.83 -6.13 9.72
C GLU A 356 11.31 -6.23 10.01
N MET A 357 10.59 -5.09 10.02
CA MET A 357 9.12 -5.08 10.08
C MET A 357 8.48 -5.82 8.90
N PHE A 358 9.14 -5.85 7.73
CA PHE A 358 8.63 -6.44 6.50
C PHE A 358 9.03 -7.91 6.33
N GLY A 359 9.75 -8.47 7.29
CA GLY A 359 10.30 -9.83 7.29
C GLY A 359 11.81 -9.82 7.53
N LYS A 360 12.38 -10.98 7.84
CA LYS A 360 13.84 -11.12 8.06
C LYS A 360 14.68 -10.70 6.85
N GLU A 361 14.09 -10.74 5.66
CA GLU A 361 14.68 -10.34 4.38
C GLU A 361 14.89 -8.82 4.30
N GLY A 362 14.21 -8.06 5.15
CA GLY A 362 14.38 -6.60 5.28
C GLY A 362 15.52 -6.17 6.21
N ARG A 363 16.28 -7.11 6.77
CA ARG A 363 17.41 -6.80 7.65
C ARG A 363 18.46 -5.98 6.93
N GLY A 364 18.86 -4.87 7.54
CA GLY A 364 19.81 -3.91 6.97
C GLY A 364 19.19 -2.92 5.98
N PHE A 365 17.86 -2.92 5.88
CA PHE A 365 17.10 -1.95 5.08
C PHE A 365 16.29 -1.00 5.95
N MET A 366 15.97 0.18 5.39
CA MET A 366 15.01 1.13 5.96
C MET A 366 14.02 1.56 4.87
N ARG A 367 12.76 1.81 5.22
CA ARG A 367 11.77 2.34 4.26
C ARG A 367 11.49 3.81 4.55
N MET A 368 11.75 4.67 3.56
CA MET A 368 11.54 6.12 3.61
C MET A 368 10.31 6.52 2.79
N ASN A 369 9.43 7.31 3.38
CA ASN A 369 8.35 8.00 2.67
C ASN A 369 8.88 9.31 2.07
N VAL A 370 8.73 9.48 0.76
CA VAL A 370 9.21 10.67 0.03
C VAL A 370 8.07 11.60 -0.45
N ALA A 371 6.81 11.28 -0.10
CA ALA A 371 5.67 12.17 -0.38
C ALA A 371 5.57 13.30 0.67
N THR A 372 6.59 14.14 0.67
CA THR A 372 6.76 15.28 1.57
C THR A 372 7.42 16.45 0.81
N PRO A 373 7.30 17.71 1.27
CA PRO A 373 8.00 18.83 0.66
C PRO A 373 9.51 18.56 0.51
N ARG A 374 10.09 19.01 -0.59
CA ARG A 374 11.51 18.84 -0.90
C ARG A 374 12.44 19.33 0.21
N SER A 375 12.08 20.42 0.89
CA SER A 375 12.84 20.98 2.01
C SER A 375 12.94 19.99 3.18
N VAL A 376 11.89 19.25 3.46
CA VAL A 376 11.85 18.23 4.52
C VAL A 376 12.77 17.05 4.18
N LEU A 377 12.73 16.56 2.91
CA LEU A 377 13.65 15.50 2.46
C LEU A 377 15.11 15.95 2.52
N LYS A 378 15.38 17.18 2.10
CA LYS A 378 16.74 17.75 2.17
C LYS A 378 17.25 17.77 3.60
N GLU A 379 16.47 18.28 4.54
CA GLU A 379 16.79 18.29 5.96
C GLU A 379 17.05 16.87 6.49
N ALA A 380 16.18 15.91 6.16
CA ALA A 380 16.34 14.51 6.58
C ALA A 380 17.66 13.91 6.10
N LEU A 381 17.99 14.11 4.83
CA LEU A 381 19.22 13.59 4.23
C LEU A 381 20.49 14.27 4.77
N GLU A 382 20.44 15.58 5.03
CA GLU A 382 21.54 16.31 5.66
C GLU A 382 21.79 15.83 7.10
N ARG A 383 20.72 15.60 7.89
CA ARG A 383 20.83 14.99 9.23
C ARG A 383 21.46 13.60 9.16
N LEU A 384 21.06 12.77 8.19
CA LEU A 384 21.58 11.42 8.02
C LEU A 384 23.07 11.41 7.67
N VAL A 385 23.51 12.27 6.77
CA VAL A 385 24.94 12.41 6.42
C VAL A 385 25.77 12.84 7.63
N LEU A 386 25.31 13.85 8.37
CA LEU A 386 26.00 14.32 9.59
C LEU A 386 26.08 13.23 10.67
N ALA A 387 25.07 12.39 10.78
CA ALA A 387 25.03 11.31 11.75
C ALA A 387 25.91 10.11 11.35
N ALA A 388 26.12 9.88 10.06
CA ALA A 388 26.91 8.78 9.52
C ALA A 388 28.41 9.10 9.39
N SER A 389 28.78 10.39 9.48
CA SER A 389 30.17 10.87 9.52
C SER A 389 30.77 10.66 10.90
#